data_90b335eb8e255b70326eccef0512ade3
#
_entry.id   90b335eb8e255b70326eccef0512ade3
#
_cell.length_a   1.000
_cell.length_b   1.000
_cell.length_c   1.000
_cell.angle_alpha   90.00
_cell.angle_beta   90.00
_cell.angle_gamma   90.00
#
_symmetry.space_group_name_H-M   'P 1'
#
loop_
_entity.id
_entity.type
_entity.pdbx_description
1 polymer ?
#
loop_
_entity_poly.entity_id
_entity_poly.type
_entity_poly.pdbx_seq_one_letter_code
_entity_poly.pdbx_strand_id
1 'polypeptide(L)'
;MKYYLAPMEGLTTYNFRTNWNHCYGGMDKYFTPFISNRHMNSRERNDVLPEHNVGMYTVPQILTNKAEEFLSLAEQLAGYGYHEVNLNLGCPSGTVVAVSYTHLRAHETVL
;
A
#
# COMPACT_ATOMS: atom_id res chain seq x y z
N MET A 1 -2.61 -6.91 20.81
CA MET A 1 -2.43 -5.65 20.07
C MET A 1 -1.81 -5.95 18.71
N LYS A 2 -2.30 -5.25 17.69
CA LYS A 2 -1.80 -5.44 16.33
C LYS A 2 -0.89 -4.29 15.92
N TYR A 3 0.17 -4.63 15.20
CA TYR A 3 1.15 -3.64 14.72
C TYR A 3 1.21 -3.67 13.20
N TYR A 4 1.09 -2.51 12.59
CA TYR A 4 1.16 -2.36 11.14
C TYR A 4 2.31 -1.44 10.78
N LEU A 5 3.12 -1.84 9.80
CA LEU A 5 4.15 -0.96 9.27
C LEU A 5 3.50 -0.05 8.23
N ALA A 6 3.44 1.25 8.55
CA ALA A 6 2.79 2.25 7.71
C ALA A 6 3.50 2.41 6.36
N PRO A 7 2.77 2.75 5.31
CA PRO A 7 3.38 3.01 4.01
C PRO A 7 4.15 4.33 4.04
N MET A 8 5.40 4.30 3.57
CA MET A 8 6.22 5.51 3.45
C MET A 8 7.02 5.44 2.16
N GLU A 9 6.73 6.37 1.26
CA GLU A 9 7.43 6.41 -0.02
C GLU A 9 8.93 6.57 0.18
N GLY A 10 9.70 5.82 -0.60
CA GLY A 10 11.14 5.84 -0.53
C GLY A 10 11.75 5.11 0.66
N LEU A 11 10.93 4.67 1.61
CA LEU A 11 11.41 3.96 2.78
C LEU A 11 10.90 2.53 2.85
N THR A 12 9.59 2.32 2.82
CA THR A 12 9.01 1.00 3.05
C THR A 12 8.91 0.15 1.79
N THR A 13 9.97 0.16 0.98
CA THR A 13 10.12 -0.72 -0.16
C THR A 13 10.25 -2.18 0.31
N TYR A 14 10.19 -3.11 -0.64
CA TYR A 14 10.27 -4.53 -0.28
C TYR A 14 11.59 -4.88 0.44
N ASN A 15 12.68 -4.19 0.08
CA ASN A 15 13.95 -4.40 0.77
C ASN A 15 13.89 -4.03 2.24
N PHE A 16 13.31 -2.89 2.56
CA PHE A 16 13.14 -2.45 3.94
C PHE A 16 12.22 -3.41 4.70
N ARG A 17 11.08 -3.75 4.11
CA ARG A 17 10.11 -4.64 4.76
C ARG A 17 10.70 -6.02 5.04
N THR A 18 11.40 -6.58 4.06
CA THR A 18 12.05 -7.88 4.21
C THR A 18 13.08 -7.86 5.32
N ASN A 19 13.92 -6.82 5.35
CA ASN A 19 14.94 -6.69 6.38
C ASN A 19 14.32 -6.48 7.76
N TRP A 20 13.28 -5.66 7.86
CA TRP A 20 12.57 -5.46 9.11
C TRP A 20 11.99 -6.77 9.62
N ASN A 21 11.32 -7.51 8.75
CA ASN A 21 10.71 -8.77 9.11
C ASN A 21 11.75 -9.80 9.55
N HIS A 22 12.89 -9.82 8.88
CA HIS A 22 13.98 -10.74 9.22
C HIS A 22 14.60 -10.39 10.56
N CYS A 23 14.85 -9.10 10.82
CA CYS A 23 15.57 -8.67 12.02
C CYS A 23 14.67 -8.56 13.25
N TYR A 24 13.45 -8.10 13.07
CA TYR A 24 12.56 -7.79 14.20
C TYR A 24 11.27 -8.60 14.20
N GLY A 25 10.65 -8.77 13.04
CA GLY A 25 9.35 -9.42 12.95
C GLY A 25 8.26 -8.63 13.67
N GLY A 26 7.22 -9.31 14.11
CA GLY A 26 6.20 -8.76 14.99
C GLY A 26 5.16 -7.86 14.34
N MET A 27 5.24 -7.64 13.03
CA MET A 27 4.23 -6.86 12.32
C MET A 27 3.11 -7.76 11.81
N ASP A 28 1.86 -7.35 12.05
CA ASP A 28 0.70 -8.06 11.53
C ASP A 28 0.45 -7.73 10.06
N LYS A 29 0.76 -6.50 9.65
CA LYS A 29 0.64 -6.08 8.26
C LYS A 29 1.78 -5.16 7.88
N TYR A 30 2.19 -5.28 6.61
CA TYR A 30 3.16 -4.37 5.98
C TYR A 30 2.46 -3.68 4.83
N PHE A 31 2.51 -2.36 4.78
CA PHE A 31 1.95 -1.60 3.66
C PHE A 31 3.05 -1.22 2.69
N THR A 32 2.78 -1.35 1.39
CA THR A 32 3.73 -0.90 0.37
C THR A 32 3.71 0.61 0.22
N PRO A 33 4.76 1.22 -0.32
CA PRO A 33 4.66 2.57 -0.83
C PRO A 33 3.54 2.63 -1.87
N PHE A 34 2.98 3.82 -2.10
CA PHE A 34 1.82 3.93 -2.96
C PHE A 34 2.12 3.51 -4.42
N ILE A 35 1.11 2.93 -5.04
CA ILE A 35 1.09 2.56 -6.45
C ILE A 35 0.14 3.52 -7.13
N SER A 36 0.63 4.30 -8.09
CA SER A 36 -0.18 5.31 -8.75
C SER A 36 -0.26 5.14 -10.27
N ASN A 37 0.56 4.28 -10.83
CA ASN A 37 0.58 4.08 -12.27
C ASN A 37 -0.39 2.96 -12.67
N ARG A 38 -1.29 3.25 -13.58
CA ARG A 38 -2.25 2.27 -14.10
C ARG A 38 -1.56 1.01 -14.61
N HIS A 39 -0.39 1.20 -15.23
CA HIS A 39 0.53 0.11 -15.55
C HIS A 39 1.72 0.26 -14.61
N MET A 40 1.83 -0.63 -13.65
CA MET A 40 2.85 -0.53 -12.62
C MET A 40 4.25 -0.45 -13.23
N ASN A 41 5.04 0.52 -12.75
CA ASN A 41 6.44 0.62 -13.14
C ASN A 41 7.28 -0.43 -12.41
N SER A 42 8.58 -0.48 -12.70
CA SER A 42 9.47 -1.49 -12.12
C SER A 42 9.49 -1.45 -10.60
N ARG A 43 9.55 -0.24 -10.01
CA ARG A 43 9.57 -0.09 -8.56
C ARG A 43 8.27 -0.63 -7.94
N GLU A 44 7.15 -0.25 -8.51
CA GLU A 44 5.84 -0.68 -8.01
C GLU A 44 5.67 -2.19 -8.12
N ARG A 45 6.06 -2.77 -9.24
CA ARG A 45 6.01 -4.22 -9.42
C ARG A 45 6.88 -4.95 -8.44
N ASN A 46 8.12 -4.49 -8.26
CA ASN A 46 9.04 -5.13 -7.34
C ASN A 46 8.52 -5.12 -5.91
N ASP A 47 7.81 -4.07 -5.54
CA ASP A 47 7.25 -3.96 -4.19
C ASP A 47 6.12 -4.97 -3.93
N VAL A 48 5.43 -5.42 -4.98
CA VAL A 48 4.27 -6.30 -4.81
C VAL A 48 4.49 -7.73 -5.32
N LEU A 49 5.64 -8.03 -5.90
CA LEU A 49 5.91 -9.40 -6.33
C LEU A 49 5.82 -10.36 -5.14
N PRO A 50 5.08 -11.48 -5.27
CA PRO A 50 4.93 -12.43 -4.18
C PRO A 50 6.27 -12.94 -3.62
N GLU A 51 7.25 -13.17 -4.48
CA GLU A 51 8.57 -13.65 -4.06
C GLU A 51 9.33 -12.62 -3.22
N HIS A 52 8.98 -11.35 -3.30
CA HIS A 52 9.57 -10.29 -2.47
C HIS A 52 8.83 -10.08 -1.15
N ASN A 53 7.75 -10.82 -0.92
CA ASN A 53 6.89 -10.62 0.24
C ASN A 53 6.64 -11.92 1.01
N VAL A 54 7.53 -12.88 0.85
CA VAL A 54 7.41 -14.18 1.50
C VAL A 54 7.46 -14.02 3.02
N GLY A 55 6.52 -14.67 3.71
CA GLY A 55 6.46 -14.63 5.18
C GLY A 55 5.92 -13.34 5.76
N MET A 56 5.38 -12.46 4.92
CA MET A 56 4.79 -11.20 5.36
C MET A 56 3.35 -11.08 4.85
N TYR A 57 2.49 -10.48 5.67
CA TYR A 57 1.17 -10.09 5.19
C TYR A 57 1.29 -8.66 4.64
N THR A 58 1.44 -8.58 3.36
CA THR A 58 1.66 -7.31 2.67
C THR A 58 0.36 -6.81 2.06
N VAL A 59 0.06 -5.54 2.28
CA VAL A 59 -1.12 -4.87 1.75
C VAL A 59 -0.66 -3.78 0.80
N PRO A 60 -0.90 -3.93 -0.50
CA PRO A 60 -0.55 -2.87 -1.45
C PRO A 60 -1.41 -1.63 -1.22
N GLN A 61 -0.78 -0.46 -1.29
CA GLN A 61 -1.50 0.81 -1.23
C GLN A 61 -1.63 1.39 -2.63
N ILE A 62 -2.86 1.74 -3.00
CA ILE A 62 -3.17 2.37 -4.29
C ILE A 62 -3.44 3.84 -4.04
N LEU A 63 -2.75 4.71 -4.77
CA LEU A 63 -2.95 6.16 -4.73
C LEU A 63 -3.70 6.58 -5.99
N THR A 64 -4.97 6.90 -5.84
CA THR A 64 -5.78 7.42 -6.93
C THR A 64 -7.07 8.04 -6.37
N ASN A 65 -7.64 8.98 -7.11
CA ASN A 65 -8.97 9.51 -6.82
C ASN A 65 -9.98 9.11 -7.89
N LYS A 66 -9.62 8.17 -8.77
CA LYS A 66 -10.49 7.70 -9.85
C LYS A 66 -10.85 6.24 -9.64
N ALA A 67 -12.14 5.96 -9.64
CA ALA A 67 -12.64 4.62 -9.38
C ALA A 67 -12.13 3.59 -10.40
N GLU A 68 -12.09 3.96 -11.66
CA GLU A 68 -11.65 3.05 -12.72
C GLU A 68 -10.18 2.69 -12.61
N GLU A 69 -9.34 3.63 -12.20
CA GLU A 69 -7.92 3.35 -11.97
C GLU A 69 -7.76 2.43 -10.76
N PHE A 70 -8.50 2.70 -9.70
CA PHE A 70 -8.50 1.85 -8.52
C PHE A 70 -8.89 0.41 -8.88
N LEU A 71 -9.98 0.25 -9.61
CA LEU A 71 -10.46 -1.08 -9.99
C LEU A 71 -9.44 -1.82 -10.87
N SER A 72 -8.83 -1.10 -11.81
CA SER A 72 -7.80 -1.69 -12.67
C SER A 72 -6.61 -2.20 -11.88
N LEU A 73 -6.09 -1.37 -10.96
CA LEU A 73 -4.96 -1.75 -10.14
C LEU A 73 -5.32 -2.86 -9.14
N ALA A 74 -6.50 -2.78 -8.55
CA ALA A 74 -6.97 -3.81 -7.62
C ALA A 74 -7.07 -5.16 -8.33
N GLU A 75 -7.54 -5.17 -9.56
CA GLU A 75 -7.63 -6.38 -10.36
C GLU A 75 -6.25 -6.96 -10.67
N GLN A 76 -5.29 -6.11 -11.04
CA GLN A 76 -3.91 -6.54 -11.26
C GLN A 76 -3.32 -7.15 -9.99
N LEU A 77 -3.54 -6.51 -8.85
CA LEU A 77 -3.03 -6.98 -7.56
C LEU A 77 -3.71 -8.28 -7.13
N ALA A 78 -4.99 -8.45 -7.42
CA ALA A 78 -5.67 -9.70 -7.18
C ALA A 78 -5.03 -10.84 -7.99
N GLY A 79 -4.56 -10.54 -9.19
CA GLY A 79 -3.82 -11.50 -10.03
C GLY A 79 -2.51 -11.94 -9.41
N TYR A 80 -1.88 -11.10 -8.58
CA TYR A 80 -0.70 -11.50 -7.81
C TYR A 80 -1.04 -12.28 -6.55
N GLY A 81 -2.31 -12.39 -6.20
CA GLY A 81 -2.74 -13.14 -5.02
C GLY A 81 -3.12 -12.29 -3.81
N TYR A 82 -3.16 -10.98 -3.94
CA TYR A 82 -3.55 -10.12 -2.84
C TYR A 82 -5.06 -10.12 -2.64
N HIS A 83 -5.47 -10.18 -1.38
CA HIS A 83 -6.89 -10.18 -0.99
C HIS A 83 -7.30 -8.86 -0.34
N GLU A 84 -6.35 -7.99 -0.09
CA GLU A 84 -6.58 -6.73 0.59
C GLU A 84 -5.74 -5.65 -0.05
N VAL A 85 -6.33 -4.48 -0.27
CA VAL A 85 -5.61 -3.30 -0.74
C VAL A 85 -6.02 -2.11 0.11
N ASN A 86 -5.14 -1.13 0.18
CA ASN A 86 -5.36 0.11 0.93
C ASN A 86 -5.52 1.26 -0.06
N LEU A 87 -6.51 2.09 0.15
CA LEU A 87 -6.78 3.23 -0.72
C LEU A 87 -6.26 4.51 -0.11
N ASN A 88 -5.40 5.21 -0.86
CA ASN A 88 -4.94 6.55 -0.57
C ASN A 88 -5.49 7.48 -1.64
N LEU A 89 -6.39 8.38 -1.29
CA LEU A 89 -7.00 9.29 -2.27
C LEU A 89 -6.08 10.42 -2.69
N GLY A 90 -4.94 10.54 -2.04
CA GLY A 90 -3.99 11.59 -2.34
C GLY A 90 -4.38 12.93 -1.74
N CYS A 91 -3.51 13.91 -1.94
CA CYS A 91 -3.71 15.25 -1.47
C CYS A 91 -3.25 16.22 -2.57
N PRO A 92 -4.03 16.34 -3.67
CA PRO A 92 -3.58 17.09 -4.84
C PRO A 92 -3.46 18.59 -4.61
N SER A 93 -4.18 19.17 -3.65
CA SER A 93 -4.07 20.61 -3.40
C SER A 93 -4.73 21.00 -2.10
N GLY A 94 -4.02 21.76 -1.31
CA GLY A 94 -4.52 22.59 -0.25
C GLY A 94 -5.46 21.95 0.79
N THR A 95 -6.18 22.82 1.45
CA THR A 95 -6.94 22.52 2.65
C THR A 95 -8.17 21.63 2.42
N VAL A 96 -8.82 21.78 1.27
CA VAL A 96 -10.04 21.02 0.99
C VAL A 96 -9.76 19.53 0.92
N VAL A 97 -8.67 19.19 0.27
CA VAL A 97 -8.28 17.80 0.13
C VAL A 97 -7.78 17.25 1.45
N ALA A 98 -7.10 18.07 2.24
CA ALA A 98 -6.64 17.65 3.56
C ALA A 98 -7.78 17.18 4.46
N VAL A 99 -8.92 17.86 4.42
CA VAL A 99 -10.09 17.46 5.21
C VAL A 99 -10.63 16.12 4.72
N SER A 100 -10.80 15.95 3.43
CA SER A 100 -11.28 14.71 2.84
C SER A 100 -10.32 13.55 3.12
N TYR A 101 -9.03 13.81 3.00
CA TYR A 101 -7.99 12.83 3.27
C TYR A 101 -8.03 12.37 4.73
N THR A 102 -8.16 13.31 5.65
CA THR A 102 -8.22 13.00 7.08
C THR A 102 -9.44 12.12 7.39
N HIS A 103 -10.57 12.44 6.80
CA HIS A 103 -11.77 11.63 6.98
C HIS A 103 -11.57 10.20 6.49
N LEU A 104 -10.98 10.04 5.32
CA LEU A 104 -10.73 8.73 4.73
C LEU A 104 -9.69 7.94 5.52
N ARG A 105 -8.68 8.60 6.05
CA ARG A 105 -7.69 7.91 6.88
C ARG A 105 -8.31 7.34 8.14
N ALA A 106 -9.29 8.03 8.71
CA ALA A 106 -10.01 7.49 9.85
C ALA A 106 -10.72 6.19 9.51
N HIS A 107 -11.25 6.07 8.31
CA HIS A 107 -11.85 4.82 7.84
C HIS A 107 -10.81 3.77 7.53
N GLU A 108 -9.71 4.15 6.90
CA GLU A 108 -8.62 3.22 6.58
C GLU A 108 -8.06 2.54 7.81
N THR A 109 -7.93 3.25 8.91
CA THR A 109 -7.39 2.67 10.15
C THR A 109 -8.32 1.64 10.77
N VAL A 110 -9.58 1.64 10.40
CA VAL A 110 -10.59 0.70 10.89
C VAL A 110 -10.64 -0.55 10.00
N LEU A 111 -10.28 -0.40 8.76
CA LEU A 111 -10.28 -1.51 7.81
C LEU A 111 -9.05 -2.37 7.99
#